data_c1713dda234bf7a1f465e4eaaf16284f
#
_entry.id   c1713dda234bf7a1f465e4eaaf16284f
#
_cell.length_a   1.000
_cell.length_b   1.000
_cell.length_c   1.000
_cell.angle_alpha   90.00
_cell.angle_beta   90.00
_cell.angle_gamma   90.00
#
_symmetry.space_group_name_H-M   'P 1'
#
loop_
_entity.id
_entity.type
_entity.pdbx_description
1 polymer ?
#
loop_
_entity_poly.entity_id
_entity_poly.type
_entity_poly.pdbx_seq_one_letter_code
_entity_poly.pdbx_strand_id
1 'polypeptide(L)'
;MNKMNAAVLTEYKKIDWKSVDIPKISENEVLIKVGYACICGSDQHIFLGEFHPRTSLPLIQGHEFAGKIVAIGPKVKNYKVGDRVAVDPIIWCGKCPACRRHHYPACTTLKLVGVDLDGGFSEYMKVPE
;
A
#
# COMPACT_ATOMS: atom_id res chain seq x y z
N MET A 1 4.14 -15.17 16.61
CA MET A 1 4.51 -14.73 15.24
C MET A 1 3.29 -14.10 14.62
N ASN A 2 3.42 -12.83 14.19
CA ASN A 2 2.28 -12.11 13.64
C ASN A 2 2.22 -12.37 12.13
N LYS A 3 1.39 -13.32 11.73
CA LYS A 3 1.09 -13.64 10.32
C LYS A 3 -0.25 -13.07 9.94
N MET A 4 -0.42 -12.79 8.65
CA MET A 4 -1.67 -12.38 8.02
C MET A 4 -1.87 -13.14 6.72
N ASN A 5 -3.10 -13.20 6.27
CA ASN A 5 -3.42 -13.70 4.94
C ASN A 5 -3.37 -12.58 3.91
N ALA A 6 -2.87 -12.90 2.72
CA ALA A 6 -2.80 -11.97 1.61
C ALA A 6 -2.99 -12.68 0.26
N ALA A 7 -3.59 -11.98 -0.70
CA ALA A 7 -3.63 -12.39 -2.09
C ALA A 7 -2.35 -11.90 -2.80
N VAL A 8 -1.43 -12.79 -3.04
CA VAL A 8 -0.10 -12.48 -3.57
C VAL A 8 -0.03 -12.83 -5.05
N LEU A 9 0.22 -11.83 -5.89
CA LEU A 9 0.58 -12.04 -7.30
C LEU A 9 2.01 -12.59 -7.33
N THR A 10 2.13 -13.91 -7.44
CA THR A 10 3.43 -14.61 -7.40
C THR A 10 4.09 -14.70 -8.76
N GLU A 11 3.28 -14.78 -9.80
CA GLU A 11 3.65 -14.74 -11.21
C GLU A 11 2.56 -13.97 -11.95
N TYR A 12 2.85 -13.40 -13.12
CA TYR A 12 1.78 -12.81 -13.93
C TYR A 12 0.69 -13.85 -14.23
N LYS A 13 -0.55 -13.43 -14.09
CA LYS A 13 -1.77 -14.26 -14.25
C LYS A 13 -1.95 -15.33 -13.15
N LYS A 14 -1.21 -15.21 -12.02
CA LYS A 14 -1.32 -16.14 -10.90
C LYS A 14 -1.31 -15.45 -9.56
N ILE A 15 -2.42 -15.54 -8.86
CA ILE A 15 -2.57 -15.04 -7.48
C ILE A 15 -2.71 -16.25 -6.56
N ASP A 16 -1.86 -16.31 -5.54
CA ASP A 16 -1.91 -17.32 -4.50
C ASP A 16 -2.37 -16.71 -3.17
N TRP A 17 -3.28 -17.38 -2.48
CA TRP A 17 -3.63 -17.03 -1.10
C TRP A 17 -2.55 -17.53 -0.15
N LYS A 18 -1.82 -16.61 0.49
CA LYS A 18 -0.65 -16.94 1.31
C LYS A 18 -0.72 -16.35 2.70
N SER A 19 -0.13 -17.06 3.66
CA SER A 19 0.20 -16.53 4.98
C SER A 19 1.57 -15.85 4.91
N VAL A 20 1.60 -14.54 5.12
CA VAL A 20 2.79 -13.69 5.08
C VAL A 20 2.97 -12.96 6.42
N ASP A 21 4.13 -12.35 6.64
CA ASP A 21 4.34 -11.56 7.85
C ASP A 21 3.53 -10.27 7.83
N ILE A 22 2.95 -9.89 8.97
CA ILE A 22 2.38 -8.56 9.14
C ILE A 22 3.52 -7.53 9.02
N PRO A 23 3.37 -6.48 8.19
CA PRO A 23 4.43 -5.52 7.97
C PRO A 23 4.77 -4.75 9.26
N LYS A 24 6.05 -4.62 9.55
CA LYS A 24 6.52 -3.79 10.67
C LYS A 24 6.46 -2.32 10.26
N ILE A 25 5.83 -1.51 11.09
CA ILE A 25 5.77 -0.06 10.90
C ILE A 25 7.07 0.62 11.34
N SER A 26 7.43 1.68 10.62
CA SER A 26 8.49 2.61 11.01
C SER A 26 7.93 3.75 11.87
N GLU A 27 8.80 4.70 12.22
CA GLU A 27 8.45 5.79 13.14
C GLU A 27 7.30 6.70 12.65
N ASN A 28 7.15 6.87 11.32
CA ASN A 28 6.15 7.74 10.70
C ASN A 28 5.05 6.96 9.97
N GLU A 29 4.91 5.67 10.24
CA GLU A 29 3.92 4.82 9.57
C GLU A 29 2.79 4.42 10.51
N VAL A 30 1.65 4.11 9.92
CA VAL A 30 0.51 3.51 10.60
C VAL A 30 0.26 2.11 10.06
N LEU A 31 -0.22 1.21 10.91
CA LEU A 31 -0.71 -0.11 10.51
C LEU A 31 -2.23 -0.07 10.46
N ILE A 32 -2.77 -0.41 9.29
CA ILE A 32 -4.21 -0.44 9.03
C ILE A 32 -4.65 -1.90 8.96
N LYS A 33 -5.65 -2.28 9.76
CA LYS A 33 -6.43 -3.49 9.53
C LYS A 33 -7.41 -3.18 8.40
N VAL A 34 -7.18 -3.79 7.24
CA VAL A 34 -8.01 -3.58 6.05
C VAL A 34 -9.40 -4.15 6.28
N GLY A 35 -10.40 -3.32 6.09
CA GLY A 35 -11.81 -3.72 6.18
C GLY A 35 -12.42 -4.00 4.82
N TYR A 36 -12.07 -3.17 3.83
CA TYR A 36 -12.58 -3.25 2.47
C TYR A 36 -11.49 -2.86 1.48
N ALA A 37 -11.42 -3.58 0.37
CA ALA A 37 -10.57 -3.25 -0.77
C ALA A 37 -11.37 -3.41 -2.05
N CYS A 38 -11.17 -2.49 -3.01
CA CYS A 38 -11.80 -2.53 -4.32
C CYS A 38 -10.78 -2.94 -5.38
N ILE A 39 -11.29 -3.56 -6.46
CA ILE A 39 -10.48 -3.90 -7.62
C ILE A 39 -10.61 -2.78 -8.65
N CYS A 40 -9.50 -2.19 -9.03
CA CYS A 40 -9.40 -1.20 -10.09
C CYS A 40 -9.02 -1.86 -11.42
N GLY A 41 -9.33 -1.21 -12.54
CA GLY A 41 -8.89 -1.70 -13.86
C GLY A 41 -7.38 -1.85 -13.98
N SER A 42 -6.59 -1.01 -13.29
CA SER A 42 -5.13 -1.14 -13.25
C SER A 42 -4.64 -2.41 -12.55
N ASP A 43 -5.39 -2.97 -11.60
CA ASP A 43 -5.04 -4.26 -10.99
C ASP A 43 -5.08 -5.40 -12.02
N GLN A 44 -6.02 -5.33 -12.97
CA GLN A 44 -6.08 -6.28 -14.08
C GLN A 44 -4.85 -6.15 -15.00
N HIS A 45 -4.47 -4.91 -15.34
CA HIS A 45 -3.28 -4.67 -16.17
C HIS A 45 -2.00 -5.15 -15.48
N ILE A 46 -1.87 -4.94 -14.16
CA ILE A 46 -0.75 -5.47 -13.39
C ILE A 46 -0.76 -7.01 -13.39
N PHE A 47 -1.92 -7.62 -13.16
CA PHE A 47 -2.10 -9.07 -13.19
C PHE A 47 -1.67 -9.68 -14.53
N LEU A 48 -1.97 -9.02 -15.64
CA LEU A 48 -1.59 -9.44 -16.99
C LEU A 48 -0.10 -9.18 -17.32
N GLY A 49 0.62 -8.43 -16.49
CA GLY A 49 2.03 -8.08 -16.70
C GLY A 49 2.26 -6.85 -17.57
N GLU A 50 1.23 -6.06 -17.83
CA GLU A 50 1.33 -4.89 -18.71
C GLU A 50 2.06 -3.70 -18.05
N PHE A 51 2.30 -3.76 -16.74
CA PHE A 51 3.10 -2.76 -16.01
C PHE A 51 4.59 -3.13 -15.89
N HIS A 52 5.00 -4.26 -16.48
CA HIS A 52 6.42 -4.61 -16.53
C HIS A 52 7.22 -3.57 -17.37
N PRO A 53 8.41 -3.15 -16.94
CA PRO A 53 9.19 -3.59 -15.77
C PRO A 53 8.92 -2.79 -14.48
N ARG A 54 7.91 -1.93 -14.43
CA ARG A 54 7.62 -1.08 -13.25
C ARG A 54 7.27 -1.91 -12.01
N THR A 55 6.42 -2.92 -12.16
CA THR A 55 6.03 -3.80 -11.06
C THR A 55 7.04 -4.92 -10.87
N SER A 56 7.38 -5.21 -9.62
CA SER A 56 8.23 -6.33 -9.22
C SER A 56 7.40 -7.40 -8.54
N LEU A 57 7.63 -8.66 -8.87
CA LEU A 57 6.95 -9.81 -8.26
C LEU A 57 7.87 -10.50 -7.23
N PRO A 58 7.32 -11.12 -6.16
CA PRO A 58 5.90 -11.17 -5.84
C PRO A 58 5.36 -9.82 -5.35
N LEU A 59 4.05 -9.54 -5.54
CA LEU A 59 3.40 -8.30 -5.16
C LEU A 59 2.02 -8.59 -4.55
N ILE A 60 1.70 -7.94 -3.45
CA ILE A 60 0.32 -7.81 -2.98
C ILE A 60 -0.28 -6.58 -3.66
N GLN A 61 -1.26 -6.78 -4.52
CA GLN A 61 -1.93 -5.69 -5.22
C GLN A 61 -2.95 -4.95 -4.32
N GLY A 62 -3.68 -4.01 -4.89
CA GLY A 62 -4.75 -3.27 -4.24
C GLY A 62 -4.29 -1.89 -3.76
N HIS A 63 -4.79 -0.86 -4.41
CA HIS A 63 -4.48 0.55 -4.11
C HIS A 63 -5.73 1.35 -3.73
N GLU A 64 -6.89 0.72 -3.70
CA GLU A 64 -8.16 1.31 -3.28
C GLU A 64 -8.67 0.53 -2.08
N PHE A 65 -8.34 0.98 -0.86
CA PHE A 65 -8.76 0.29 0.36
C PHE A 65 -8.98 1.25 1.52
N ALA A 66 -9.77 0.78 2.47
CA ALA A 66 -10.10 1.47 3.70
C ALA A 66 -10.07 0.50 4.87
N GLY A 67 -9.84 1.02 6.06
CA GLY A 67 -9.78 0.20 7.25
C GLY A 67 -9.69 0.99 8.53
N LYS A 68 -9.18 0.33 9.56
CA LYS A 68 -9.02 0.90 10.90
C LYS A 68 -7.56 0.84 11.31
N ILE A 69 -7.03 1.95 11.81
CA ILE A 69 -5.68 2.01 12.35
C ILE A 69 -5.60 1.15 13.62
N VAL A 70 -4.65 0.23 13.66
CA VAL A 70 -4.42 -0.70 14.79
C VAL A 70 -3.08 -0.49 15.49
N ALA A 71 -2.13 0.18 14.83
CA ALA A 71 -0.86 0.62 15.43
C ALA A 71 -0.35 1.88 14.73
N ILE A 72 0.41 2.68 15.46
CA ILE A 72 1.05 3.90 14.96
C ILE A 72 2.51 3.95 15.37
N GLY A 73 3.36 4.51 14.52
CA GLY A 73 4.75 4.82 14.86
C GLY A 73 4.85 6.03 15.81
N PRO A 74 5.96 6.14 16.55
CA PRO A 74 6.09 7.18 17.60
C PRO A 74 6.14 8.63 17.09
N LYS A 75 6.33 8.85 15.80
CA LYS A 75 6.33 10.19 15.19
C LYS A 75 5.03 10.55 14.48
N VAL A 76 4.06 9.65 14.42
CA VAL A 76 2.72 9.92 13.88
C VAL A 76 2.00 10.90 14.80
N LYS A 77 1.43 11.98 14.24
CA LYS A 77 0.83 13.09 15.01
C LYS A 77 -0.66 13.28 14.75
N ASN A 78 -1.10 13.02 13.51
CA ASN A 78 -2.45 13.39 13.08
C ASN A 78 -3.46 12.25 13.22
N TYR A 79 -2.99 11.04 13.52
CA TYR A 79 -3.83 9.85 13.64
C TYR A 79 -3.62 9.12 14.95
N LYS A 80 -4.63 8.36 15.37
CA LYS A 80 -4.59 7.50 16.56
C LYS A 80 -5.14 6.10 16.26
N VAL A 81 -4.77 5.15 17.09
CA VAL A 81 -5.35 3.81 17.06
C VAL A 81 -6.86 3.90 17.20
N GLY A 82 -7.58 3.21 16.32
CA GLY A 82 -9.03 3.21 16.25
C GLY A 82 -9.63 4.11 15.17
N ASP A 83 -8.86 5.03 14.59
CA ASP A 83 -9.36 5.87 13.50
C ASP A 83 -9.70 5.02 12.26
N ARG A 84 -10.78 5.39 11.59
CA ARG A 84 -11.19 4.82 10.31
C ARG A 84 -10.64 5.70 9.20
N VAL A 85 -9.96 5.08 8.25
CA VAL A 85 -9.24 5.77 7.17
C VAL A 85 -9.50 5.13 5.82
N ALA A 86 -9.54 5.95 4.79
CA ALA A 86 -9.33 5.54 3.40
C ALA A 86 -7.91 5.97 3.01
N VAL A 87 -7.25 5.15 2.21
CA VAL A 87 -5.83 5.37 1.88
C VAL A 87 -5.71 6.06 0.53
N ASP A 88 -4.98 7.18 0.51
CA ASP A 88 -4.42 7.73 -0.72
C ASP A 88 -3.21 6.88 -1.11
N PRO A 89 -3.23 6.18 -2.26
CA PRO A 89 -2.15 5.26 -2.62
C PRO A 89 -0.84 5.95 -3.03
N ILE A 90 -0.84 7.27 -3.20
CA ILE A 90 0.31 8.04 -3.71
C ILE A 90 1.29 8.33 -2.59
N ILE A 91 2.50 7.79 -2.69
CA ILE A 91 3.61 8.11 -1.78
C ILE A 91 4.59 9.04 -2.50
N TRP A 92 4.77 10.22 -1.93
CA TRP A 92 5.60 11.30 -2.48
C TRP A 92 6.72 11.71 -1.52
N CYS A 93 7.77 12.34 -2.05
CA CYS A 93 9.00 12.60 -1.27
C CYS A 93 8.97 13.89 -0.42
N GLY A 94 8.04 14.80 -0.66
CA GLY A 94 7.92 16.09 0.05
C GLY A 94 8.97 17.16 -0.30
N LYS A 95 10.02 16.82 -1.02
CA LYS A 95 11.19 17.73 -1.20
C LYS A 95 11.54 18.08 -2.65
N CYS A 96 11.05 17.34 -3.64
CA CYS A 96 11.31 17.65 -5.05
C CYS A 96 10.55 18.92 -5.50
N PRO A 97 10.89 19.52 -6.65
CA PRO A 97 10.22 20.74 -7.11
C PRO A 97 8.70 20.62 -7.23
N ALA A 98 8.19 19.47 -7.67
CA ALA A 98 6.75 19.24 -7.77
C ALA A 98 6.09 19.19 -6.38
N CYS A 99 6.66 18.45 -5.43
CA CYS A 99 6.14 18.36 -4.06
C CYS A 99 6.14 19.72 -3.35
N ARG A 100 7.18 20.54 -3.54
CA ARG A 100 7.24 21.90 -2.98
C ARG A 100 6.18 22.86 -3.52
N ARG A 101 5.61 22.53 -4.68
CA ARG A 101 4.47 23.26 -5.30
C ARG A 101 3.14 22.57 -5.05
N HIS A 102 3.10 21.56 -4.17
CA HIS A 102 1.92 20.74 -3.87
C HIS A 102 1.36 19.96 -5.08
N HIS A 103 2.20 19.70 -6.09
CA HIS A 103 1.87 18.85 -7.24
C HIS A 103 2.37 17.43 -7.00
N TYR A 104 1.86 16.75 -5.97
CA TYR A 104 2.31 15.44 -5.50
C TYR A 104 2.28 14.34 -6.57
N PRO A 105 1.26 14.26 -7.47
CA PRO A 105 1.24 13.26 -8.53
C PRO A 105 2.41 13.36 -9.52
N ALA A 106 3.08 14.52 -9.59
CA ALA A 106 4.27 14.76 -10.43
C ALA A 106 5.59 14.58 -9.65
N CYS A 107 5.56 13.94 -8.48
CA CYS A 107 6.75 13.66 -7.68
C CYS A 107 7.76 12.82 -8.49
N THR A 108 9.04 13.24 -8.47
CA THR A 108 10.11 12.58 -9.22
C THR A 108 10.44 11.16 -8.72
N THR A 109 10.08 10.84 -7.49
CA THR A 109 10.27 9.53 -6.86
C THR A 109 8.95 8.93 -6.37
N LEU A 110 7.86 9.25 -7.09
CA LEU A 110 6.52 8.78 -6.76
C LEU A 110 6.47 7.25 -6.73
N LYS A 111 5.81 6.73 -5.69
CA LYS A 111 5.45 5.32 -5.60
C LYS A 111 3.95 5.19 -5.36
N LEU A 112 3.39 4.10 -5.84
CA LEU A 112 2.01 3.74 -5.61
C LEU A 112 1.93 2.45 -4.78
N VAL A 113 1.16 2.50 -3.71
CA VAL A 113 0.76 1.32 -2.93
C VAL A 113 0.00 0.36 -3.85
N GLY A 114 0.29 -0.93 -3.78
CA GLY A 114 -0.33 -1.94 -4.64
C GLY A 114 0.19 -2.01 -6.08
N VAL A 115 1.20 -1.19 -6.41
CA VAL A 115 1.85 -1.14 -7.74
C VAL A 115 3.37 -1.24 -7.62
N ASP A 116 3.98 -0.29 -6.92
CA ASP A 116 5.43 -0.24 -6.68
C ASP A 116 5.80 -0.86 -5.31
N LEU A 117 4.83 -0.97 -4.43
CA LEU A 117 4.90 -1.53 -3.09
C LEU A 117 3.68 -2.41 -2.84
N ASP A 118 3.75 -3.29 -1.85
CA ASP A 118 2.59 -4.09 -1.43
C ASP A 118 1.38 -3.23 -1.10
N GLY A 119 0.20 -3.76 -1.34
CA GLY A 119 -1.09 -3.07 -1.24
C GLY A 119 -2.11 -3.75 -0.35
N GLY A 120 -3.37 -3.33 -0.53
CA GLY A 120 -4.47 -3.63 0.38
C GLY A 120 -5.16 -4.98 0.17
N PHE A 121 -4.74 -5.84 -0.76
CA PHE A 121 -5.31 -7.20 -0.87
C PHE A 121 -4.70 -8.13 0.20
N SER A 122 -4.71 -7.66 1.44
CA SER A 122 -4.19 -8.31 2.64
C SER A 122 -5.01 -7.90 3.87
N GLU A 123 -4.85 -8.63 4.97
CA GLU A 123 -5.55 -8.30 6.22
C GLU A 123 -4.99 -7.04 6.89
N TYR A 124 -3.71 -6.75 6.70
CA TYR A 124 -3.05 -5.55 7.25
C TYR A 124 -2.16 -4.90 6.21
N MET A 125 -2.13 -3.59 6.23
CA MET A 125 -1.26 -2.78 5.37
C MET A 125 -0.65 -1.62 6.17
N LYS A 126 0.62 -1.31 5.91
CA LYS A 126 1.26 -0.14 6.48
C LYS A 126 1.38 0.96 5.43
N VAL A 127 1.16 2.19 5.87
CA VAL A 127 1.34 3.38 5.04
C VAL A 127 1.98 4.50 5.86
N PRO A 128 2.70 5.44 5.24
CA PRO A 128 3.09 6.68 5.90
C PRO A 128 1.86 7.48 6.36
N GLU A 129 2.06 8.31 7.38
CA GLU A 129 1.05 9.26 7.84
C GLU A 129 0.66 10.24 6.74
#